data_4eae492bded2135b00529a8fc3b02f1a
#
_entry.id   4eae492bded2135b00529a8fc3b02f1a
#
_cell.length_a   1.000
_cell.length_b   1.000
_cell.length_c   1.000
_cell.angle_alpha   90.00
_cell.angle_beta   90.00
_cell.angle_gamma   90.00
#
_symmetry.space_group_name_H-M   'P 1'
#
loop_
_entity.id
_entity.type
_entity.pdbx_description
1 polymer ?
#
loop_
_entity_poly.entity_id
_entity_poly.type
_entity_poly.pdbx_seq_one_letter_code
_entity_poly.pdbx_strand_id
1 'polypeptide(L)'
;GVGVVTILASGFSESGPQGAQREQQLRQIARSTGLRILGPSSLGVVHPRNGLVLTANAAFAEPDVPSGKVFVASHSGSMIGALVSRGKARGVGFAGLVSVGSEVDLSVGEICAATLDDPGIEGYVLFLESLRHGDALQAFAREAALRGKPVIAYKLGRSSAAAEMAATHTGALAGEDDIADAFLKGLGVARVDMLETLFEVFPLARKLPLAGASPACGQRVAVVTTTGGGAAMVVDQLGLRGITVQPVAGETLARLKEAGIPGSAGRVLDLTLAGTRYEVMKKALDILLQAPEIDMVVAVVGSSARYQPDLAVRPIMDSADHAKP
;
A
#
# COMPACT_ATOMS: atom_id res chain seq x y z
N GLY A 1 21.16 -23.97 19.78
CA GLY A 1 20.20 -23.22 20.63
C GLY A 1 19.04 -22.67 19.79
N VAL A 2 17.99 -22.19 20.44
CA VAL A 2 16.87 -21.51 19.77
C VAL A 2 17.31 -20.08 19.46
N GLY A 3 17.20 -19.67 18.21
CA GLY A 3 17.59 -18.32 17.76
C GLY A 3 16.45 -17.30 17.82
N VAL A 4 15.20 -17.75 17.60
CA VAL A 4 14.00 -16.89 17.60
C VAL A 4 12.86 -17.60 18.35
N VAL A 5 12.11 -16.83 19.13
CA VAL A 5 10.89 -17.28 19.79
C VAL A 5 9.73 -16.38 19.39
N THR A 6 8.61 -16.98 19.02
CA THR A 6 7.35 -16.27 18.78
C THR A 6 6.43 -16.44 19.99
N ILE A 7 6.02 -15.33 20.60
CA ILE A 7 5.13 -15.31 21.77
C ILE A 7 3.73 -14.93 21.31
N LEU A 8 2.83 -15.91 21.28
CA LEU A 8 1.43 -15.71 20.91
C LEU A 8 0.59 -15.16 22.07
N ALA A 9 1.00 -15.46 23.31
CA ALA A 9 0.27 -15.07 24.50
C ALA A 9 0.18 -13.54 24.65
N SER A 10 -0.96 -13.07 25.15
CA SER A 10 -1.21 -11.73 25.70
C SER A 10 -0.99 -11.71 27.23
N GLY A 11 -1.27 -10.60 27.87
CA GLY A 11 -1.11 -10.43 29.32
C GLY A 11 0.21 -9.75 29.69
N PHE A 12 0.69 -8.88 28.80
CA PHE A 12 1.91 -8.08 28.99
C PHE A 12 1.56 -6.62 29.29
N SER A 13 2.21 -5.64 28.69
CA SER A 13 2.03 -4.22 29.05
C SER A 13 0.59 -3.71 28.99
N GLU A 14 -0.24 -4.30 28.15
CA GLU A 14 -1.68 -4.02 28.02
C GLU A 14 -2.47 -4.46 29.27
N SER A 15 -1.92 -5.36 30.09
CA SER A 15 -2.56 -5.88 31.32
C SER A 15 -2.16 -5.12 32.58
N GLY A 16 -1.52 -3.95 32.45
CA GLY A 16 -1.13 -3.10 33.55
C GLY A 16 0.28 -3.38 34.12
N PRO A 17 0.58 -2.91 35.37
CA PRO A 17 1.96 -2.87 35.86
C PRO A 17 2.68 -4.23 35.91
N GLN A 18 1.97 -5.30 36.29
CA GLN A 18 2.57 -6.64 36.31
C GLN A 18 2.89 -7.15 34.88
N GLY A 19 2.03 -6.83 33.90
CA GLY A 19 2.28 -7.16 32.51
C GLY A 19 3.48 -6.39 31.95
N ALA A 20 3.60 -5.11 32.28
CA ALA A 20 4.76 -4.29 31.92
C ALA A 20 6.07 -4.84 32.49
N GLN A 21 6.03 -5.34 33.73
CA GLN A 21 7.20 -6.00 34.36
C GLN A 21 7.61 -7.26 33.57
N ARG A 22 6.66 -8.11 33.18
CA ARG A 22 6.94 -9.29 32.34
C ARG A 22 7.58 -8.89 31.02
N GLU A 23 7.05 -7.84 30.37
CA GLU A 23 7.60 -7.32 29.10
C GLU A 23 9.05 -6.83 29.29
N GLN A 24 9.34 -6.14 30.40
CA GLN A 24 10.70 -5.72 30.75
C GLN A 24 11.65 -6.90 30.92
N GLN A 25 11.18 -7.98 31.57
CA GLN A 25 11.96 -9.21 31.75
C GLN A 25 12.28 -9.86 30.39
N LEU A 26 11.31 -9.90 29.47
CA LEU A 26 11.55 -10.41 28.10
C LEU A 26 12.62 -9.59 27.37
N ARG A 27 12.55 -8.26 27.44
CA ARG A 27 13.60 -7.39 26.87
C ARG A 27 14.97 -7.66 27.47
N GLN A 28 15.03 -7.89 28.77
CA GLN A 28 16.28 -8.20 29.47
C GLN A 28 16.84 -9.55 28.99
N ILE A 29 16.00 -10.58 28.88
CA ILE A 29 16.38 -11.89 28.36
C ILE A 29 16.89 -11.77 26.92
N ALA A 30 16.16 -11.10 26.04
CA ALA A 30 16.60 -10.89 24.66
C ALA A 30 18.00 -10.27 24.60
N ARG A 31 18.22 -9.18 25.36
CA ARG A 31 19.49 -8.47 25.40
C ARG A 31 20.64 -9.28 25.97
N SER A 32 20.39 -10.07 27.03
CA SER A 32 21.46 -10.83 27.74
C SER A 32 21.84 -12.12 27.02
N THR A 33 20.94 -12.72 26.25
CA THR A 33 21.14 -14.02 25.62
C THR A 33 21.33 -13.96 24.11
N GLY A 34 20.99 -12.84 23.48
CA GLY A 34 20.94 -12.71 22.02
C GLY A 34 19.73 -13.42 21.40
N LEU A 35 18.78 -13.93 22.21
CA LEU A 35 17.55 -14.51 21.73
C LEU A 35 16.67 -13.43 21.11
N ARG A 36 16.21 -13.66 19.87
CA ARG A 36 15.27 -12.75 19.22
C ARG A 36 13.82 -13.14 19.56
N ILE A 37 12.99 -12.14 19.82
CA ILE A 37 11.60 -12.34 20.26
C ILE A 37 10.64 -11.62 19.33
N LEU A 38 9.74 -12.38 18.70
CA LEU A 38 8.58 -11.87 17.95
C LEU A 38 7.35 -11.85 18.87
N GLY A 39 6.73 -10.71 19.03
CA GLY A 39 5.62 -10.53 19.96
C GLY A 39 6.04 -9.79 21.24
N PRO A 40 5.34 -9.97 22.39
CA PRO A 40 4.10 -10.77 22.62
C PRO A 40 2.90 -10.37 21.78
N SER A 41 1.79 -11.12 21.95
CA SER A 41 0.55 -10.89 21.18
C SER A 41 0.73 -11.00 19.67
N SER A 42 1.75 -11.73 19.22
CA SER A 42 1.91 -12.10 17.80
C SER A 42 0.92 -13.21 17.45
N LEU A 43 0.37 -13.19 16.25
CA LEU A 43 -0.34 -14.37 15.70
C LEU A 43 0.51 -15.16 14.69
N GLY A 44 1.78 -14.85 14.60
CA GLY A 44 2.74 -15.66 13.86
C GLY A 44 3.17 -15.11 12.51
N VAL A 45 3.69 -16.01 11.68
CA VAL A 45 4.32 -15.72 10.39
C VAL A 45 3.79 -16.67 9.32
N VAL A 46 3.55 -16.15 8.14
CA VAL A 46 3.21 -16.94 6.95
C VAL A 46 4.09 -16.53 5.78
N HIS A 47 4.63 -17.51 5.07
CA HIS A 47 5.42 -17.31 3.86
C HIS A 47 4.88 -18.22 2.75
N PRO A 48 3.96 -17.70 1.89
CA PRO A 48 3.21 -18.54 0.94
C PRO A 48 4.10 -19.26 -0.07
N ARG A 49 5.19 -18.66 -0.52
CA ARG A 49 6.09 -19.26 -1.54
C ARG A 49 6.77 -20.54 -1.09
N ASN A 50 7.07 -20.69 0.19
CA ASN A 50 7.73 -21.91 0.71
C ASN A 50 6.81 -22.75 1.60
N GLY A 51 5.52 -22.43 1.65
CA GLY A 51 4.53 -23.18 2.41
C GLY A 51 4.66 -23.06 3.94
N LEU A 52 5.44 -22.09 4.45
CA LEU A 52 5.56 -21.86 5.89
C LEU A 52 4.28 -21.21 6.42
N VAL A 53 3.62 -21.89 7.35
CA VAL A 53 2.42 -21.41 8.05
C VAL A 53 2.61 -21.64 9.55
N LEU A 54 3.14 -20.65 10.25
CA LEU A 54 3.32 -20.63 11.69
C LEU A 54 2.40 -19.55 12.29
N THR A 55 1.12 -19.88 12.41
CA THR A 55 0.11 -18.91 12.87
C THR A 55 -0.99 -19.59 13.68
N ALA A 56 -1.61 -18.83 14.57
CA ALA A 56 -2.83 -19.20 15.27
C ALA A 56 -4.09 -18.55 14.65
N ASN A 57 -3.96 -17.85 13.53
CA ASN A 57 -5.08 -17.14 12.89
C ASN A 57 -5.84 -18.07 11.93
N ALA A 58 -7.14 -18.24 12.19
CA ALA A 58 -8.02 -19.08 11.36
C ALA A 58 -8.17 -18.59 9.91
N ALA A 59 -7.87 -17.32 9.61
CA ALA A 59 -7.88 -16.80 8.24
C ALA A 59 -6.89 -17.51 7.31
N PHE A 60 -5.85 -18.13 7.88
CA PHE A 60 -4.90 -18.95 7.11
C PHE A 60 -5.31 -20.43 7.00
N ALA A 61 -6.43 -20.81 7.60
CA ALA A 61 -7.03 -22.12 7.36
C ALA A 61 -7.73 -22.21 5.99
N GLU A 62 -7.99 -21.08 5.33
CA GLU A 62 -8.40 -21.07 3.93
C GLU A 62 -7.28 -21.67 3.06
N PRO A 63 -7.58 -22.63 2.18
CA PRO A 63 -6.65 -23.02 1.15
C PRO A 63 -6.36 -21.79 0.25
N ASP A 64 -5.14 -21.68 -0.22
CA ASP A 64 -4.75 -20.70 -1.23
C ASP A 64 -4.61 -19.24 -0.74
N VAL A 65 -3.72 -19.00 0.24
CA VAL A 65 -3.15 -17.67 0.40
C VAL A 65 -2.28 -17.41 -0.84
N PRO A 66 -2.67 -16.45 -1.72
CA PRO A 66 -1.99 -16.28 -2.99
C PRO A 66 -0.53 -15.87 -2.80
N SER A 67 0.39 -16.61 -3.39
CA SER A 67 1.79 -16.23 -3.46
C SER A 67 1.98 -15.02 -4.37
N GLY A 68 2.85 -14.10 -3.99
CA GLY A 68 3.10 -12.88 -4.75
C GLY A 68 4.25 -12.07 -4.20
N LYS A 69 4.17 -10.74 -4.33
CA LYS A 69 5.32 -9.84 -4.17
C LYS A 69 5.17 -8.81 -3.05
N VAL A 70 4.04 -8.81 -2.34
CA VAL A 70 3.77 -7.88 -1.25
C VAL A 70 4.13 -8.50 0.08
N PHE A 71 5.00 -7.84 0.84
CA PHE A 71 5.28 -8.21 2.23
C PHE A 71 4.38 -7.41 3.16
N VAL A 72 3.72 -8.10 4.10
CA VAL A 72 2.78 -7.48 5.06
C VAL A 72 3.33 -7.61 6.48
N ALA A 73 3.46 -6.49 7.18
CA ALA A 73 3.74 -6.48 8.61
C ALA A 73 2.63 -5.75 9.37
N SER A 74 2.12 -6.37 10.42
CA SER A 74 1.01 -5.85 11.22
C SER A 74 1.30 -5.93 12.70
N HIS A 75 1.08 -4.84 13.44
CA HIS A 75 1.06 -4.91 14.91
C HIS A 75 -0.10 -5.79 15.38
N SER A 76 -1.28 -5.59 14.78
CA SER A 76 -2.48 -6.34 15.15
C SER A 76 -2.50 -7.73 14.52
N GLY A 77 -2.58 -8.74 15.38
CA GLY A 77 -2.70 -10.12 14.93
C GLY A 77 -4.02 -10.40 14.21
N SER A 78 -5.13 -9.92 14.75
CA SER A 78 -6.46 -10.13 14.15
C SER A 78 -6.59 -9.44 12.79
N MET A 79 -5.94 -8.31 12.59
CA MET A 79 -5.95 -7.59 11.33
C MET A 79 -5.21 -8.31 10.20
N ILE A 80 -4.28 -9.19 10.50
CA ILE A 80 -3.58 -9.99 9.47
C ILE A 80 -4.60 -10.79 8.62
N GLY A 81 -5.61 -11.38 9.24
CA GLY A 81 -6.66 -12.09 8.52
C GLY A 81 -7.48 -11.18 7.61
N ALA A 82 -7.83 -9.99 8.10
CA ALA A 82 -8.51 -8.98 7.29
C ALA A 82 -7.62 -8.50 6.12
N LEU A 83 -6.34 -8.29 6.35
CA LEU A 83 -5.39 -7.90 5.31
C LEU A 83 -5.28 -8.99 4.22
N VAL A 84 -5.21 -10.26 4.59
CA VAL A 84 -5.18 -11.38 3.63
C VAL A 84 -6.45 -11.42 2.80
N SER A 85 -7.61 -11.41 3.44
CA SER A 85 -8.90 -11.52 2.72
C SER A 85 -9.14 -10.32 1.79
N ARG A 86 -8.79 -9.11 2.22
CA ARG A 86 -8.94 -7.87 1.42
C ARG A 86 -7.94 -7.82 0.26
N GLY A 87 -6.68 -8.22 0.50
CA GLY A 87 -5.67 -8.31 -0.55
C GLY A 87 -6.02 -9.37 -1.59
N LYS A 88 -6.40 -10.59 -1.15
CA LYS A 88 -6.84 -11.68 -2.02
C LYS A 88 -8.01 -11.24 -2.92
N ALA A 89 -9.02 -10.57 -2.35
CA ALA A 89 -10.17 -10.08 -3.10
C ALA A 89 -9.79 -9.03 -4.17
N ARG A 90 -8.60 -8.43 -4.08
CA ARG A 90 -8.04 -7.46 -5.04
C ARG A 90 -6.94 -8.04 -5.92
N GLY A 91 -6.80 -9.36 -5.94
CA GLY A 91 -5.79 -10.03 -6.75
C GLY A 91 -4.34 -9.84 -6.26
N VAL A 92 -4.16 -9.38 -5.00
CA VAL A 92 -2.82 -9.20 -4.43
C VAL A 92 -2.30 -10.52 -3.89
N GLY A 93 -1.12 -10.91 -4.34
CA GLY A 93 -0.36 -12.02 -3.79
C GLY A 93 0.69 -11.56 -2.77
N PHE A 94 0.98 -12.42 -1.80
CA PHE A 94 1.83 -12.13 -0.67
C PHE A 94 3.19 -12.84 -0.77
N ALA A 95 4.26 -12.12 -0.53
CA ALA A 95 5.61 -12.68 -0.37
C ALA A 95 5.79 -13.24 1.05
N GLY A 96 5.26 -12.53 2.03
CA GLY A 96 5.29 -12.90 3.42
C GLY A 96 4.33 -12.06 4.23
N LEU A 97 3.89 -12.59 5.38
CA LEU A 97 3.02 -11.89 6.32
C LEU A 97 3.53 -12.16 7.74
N VAL A 98 3.61 -11.13 8.55
CA VAL A 98 4.04 -11.21 9.94
C VAL A 98 3.15 -10.39 10.86
N SER A 99 2.69 -11.03 11.94
CA SER A 99 2.06 -10.35 13.05
C SER A 99 3.12 -10.03 14.09
N VAL A 100 3.45 -8.74 14.26
CA VAL A 100 4.58 -8.35 15.09
C VAL A 100 4.21 -8.28 16.58
N GLY A 101 2.96 -7.94 16.88
CA GLY A 101 2.50 -7.78 18.26
C GLY A 101 3.07 -6.51 18.90
N SER A 102 3.48 -6.63 20.18
CA SER A 102 3.88 -5.48 21.01
C SER A 102 5.33 -5.00 20.82
N GLU A 103 6.11 -5.64 19.94
CA GLU A 103 7.50 -5.25 19.62
C GLU A 103 8.42 -5.18 20.84
N VAL A 104 8.42 -6.25 21.65
CA VAL A 104 9.30 -6.30 22.82
C VAL A 104 10.79 -6.33 22.45
N ASP A 105 11.12 -6.95 21.31
CA ASP A 105 12.46 -7.03 20.73
C ASP A 105 12.43 -6.76 19.22
N LEU A 106 11.88 -7.68 18.41
CA LEU A 106 11.78 -7.50 16.98
C LEU A 106 10.70 -6.46 16.63
N SER A 107 11.11 -5.41 15.93
CA SER A 107 10.22 -4.34 15.45
C SER A 107 9.80 -4.55 13.99
N VAL A 108 8.71 -3.88 13.59
CA VAL A 108 8.28 -3.82 12.16
C VAL A 108 9.43 -3.38 11.27
N GLY A 109 10.16 -2.34 11.68
CA GLY A 109 11.28 -1.81 10.90
C GLY A 109 12.40 -2.83 10.71
N GLU A 110 12.82 -3.53 11.77
CA GLU A 110 13.87 -4.55 11.70
C GLU A 110 13.47 -5.76 10.84
N ILE A 111 12.23 -6.24 11.02
CA ILE A 111 11.70 -7.39 10.26
C ILE A 111 11.64 -7.06 8.78
N CYS A 112 11.10 -5.90 8.43
CA CYS A 112 11.03 -5.47 7.04
C CYS A 112 12.42 -5.21 6.45
N ALA A 113 13.35 -4.62 7.21
CA ALA A 113 14.72 -4.41 6.78
C ALA A 113 15.45 -5.73 6.45
N ALA A 114 15.24 -6.78 7.25
CA ALA A 114 15.82 -8.09 7.02
C ALA A 114 15.33 -8.79 5.73
N THR A 115 14.27 -8.28 5.11
CA THR A 115 13.68 -8.84 3.88
C THR A 115 13.94 -7.98 2.63
N LEU A 116 14.67 -6.86 2.77
CA LEU A 116 14.89 -5.91 1.67
C LEU A 116 15.65 -6.50 0.48
N ASP A 117 16.54 -7.46 0.73
CA ASP A 117 17.35 -8.11 -0.31
C ASP A 117 16.61 -9.25 -1.02
N ASP A 118 15.42 -9.63 -0.59
CA ASP A 118 14.58 -10.61 -1.31
C ASP A 118 14.06 -9.99 -2.62
N PRO A 119 14.49 -10.49 -3.80
CA PRO A 119 14.01 -9.99 -5.09
C PRO A 119 12.53 -10.33 -5.35
N GLY A 120 11.97 -11.25 -4.60
CA GLY A 120 10.55 -11.60 -4.68
C GLY A 120 9.65 -10.66 -3.88
N ILE A 121 10.21 -9.65 -3.19
CA ILE A 121 9.43 -8.61 -2.52
C ILE A 121 9.57 -7.31 -3.31
N GLU A 122 8.45 -6.82 -3.83
CA GLU A 122 8.41 -5.56 -4.60
C GLU A 122 7.93 -4.37 -3.77
N GLY A 123 7.46 -4.58 -2.56
CA GLY A 123 7.10 -3.51 -1.63
C GLY A 123 6.37 -4.03 -0.38
N TYR A 124 6.01 -3.09 0.48
CA TYR A 124 5.58 -3.37 1.84
C TYR A 124 4.24 -2.71 2.15
N VAL A 125 3.40 -3.45 2.85
CA VAL A 125 2.13 -2.99 3.41
C VAL A 125 2.19 -3.13 4.93
N LEU A 126 2.01 -2.02 5.63
CA LEU A 126 2.13 -1.95 7.08
C LEU A 126 0.81 -1.57 7.74
N PHE A 127 0.44 -2.31 8.78
CA PHE A 127 -0.65 -1.93 9.68
C PHE A 127 -0.05 -1.57 11.04
N LEU A 128 -0.07 -0.27 11.38
CA LEU A 128 0.65 0.29 12.52
C LEU A 128 -0.32 0.80 13.59
N GLU A 129 -0.15 0.32 14.81
CA GLU A 129 -0.86 0.84 15.99
C GLU A 129 -0.01 1.88 16.73
N SER A 130 1.30 1.72 16.72
CA SER A 130 2.26 2.62 17.38
C SER A 130 3.50 2.88 16.48
N LEU A 131 4.34 3.82 16.90
CA LEU A 131 5.63 4.14 16.26
C LEU A 131 6.75 4.07 17.31
N ARG A 132 6.79 3.00 18.09
CA ARG A 132 7.74 2.84 19.22
C ARG A 132 9.20 2.78 18.78
N HIS A 133 9.47 2.14 17.65
CA HIS A 133 10.80 1.93 17.10
C HIS A 133 10.99 2.79 15.83
N GLY A 134 10.80 4.12 15.98
CA GLY A 134 10.86 5.08 14.88
C GLY A 134 12.17 5.02 14.11
N ASP A 135 13.32 4.87 14.80
CA ASP A 135 14.63 4.81 14.15
C ASP A 135 14.77 3.59 13.23
N ALA A 136 14.29 2.42 13.68
CA ALA A 136 14.31 1.20 12.87
C ALA A 136 13.36 1.31 11.67
N LEU A 137 12.18 1.90 11.86
CA LEU A 137 11.24 2.16 10.77
C LEU A 137 11.81 3.16 9.77
N GLN A 138 12.48 4.21 10.25
CA GLN A 138 13.16 5.20 9.40
C GLN A 138 14.27 4.56 8.57
N ALA A 139 15.14 3.79 9.20
CA ALA A 139 16.22 3.09 8.50
C ALA A 139 15.67 2.17 7.40
N PHE A 140 14.66 1.37 7.73
CA PHE A 140 13.98 0.49 6.78
C PHE A 140 13.35 1.27 5.61
N ALA A 141 12.54 2.29 5.90
CA ALA A 141 11.81 3.03 4.87
C ALA A 141 12.76 3.73 3.87
N ARG A 142 13.88 4.29 4.38
CA ARG A 142 14.91 4.90 3.56
C ARG A 142 15.56 3.87 2.61
N GLU A 143 15.93 2.71 3.13
CA GLU A 143 16.54 1.65 2.34
C GLU A 143 15.55 1.04 1.34
N ALA A 144 14.28 0.91 1.70
CA ALA A 144 13.22 0.49 0.79
C ALA A 144 13.07 1.47 -0.39
N ALA A 145 13.05 2.77 -0.10
CA ALA A 145 12.96 3.80 -1.14
C ALA A 145 14.16 3.78 -2.09
N LEU A 146 15.39 3.61 -1.58
CA LEU A 146 16.60 3.47 -2.40
C LEU A 146 16.56 2.25 -3.33
N ARG A 147 15.87 1.19 -2.93
CA ARG A 147 15.65 -0.02 -3.73
C ARG A 147 14.40 0.02 -4.62
N GLY A 148 13.70 1.15 -4.68
CA GLY A 148 12.47 1.30 -5.44
C GLY A 148 11.30 0.45 -4.91
N LYS A 149 11.34 0.08 -3.63
CA LYS A 149 10.28 -0.72 -2.97
C LYS A 149 9.34 0.20 -2.17
N PRO A 150 8.12 0.48 -2.64
CA PRO A 150 7.18 1.34 -1.95
C PRO A 150 6.78 0.76 -0.59
N VAL A 151 6.58 1.66 0.37
CA VAL A 151 6.04 1.34 1.69
C VAL A 151 4.71 2.06 1.85
N ILE A 152 3.64 1.31 2.09
CA ILE A 152 2.29 1.83 2.29
C ILE A 152 1.85 1.47 3.68
N ALA A 153 1.34 2.45 4.44
CA ALA A 153 0.96 2.24 5.82
C ALA A 153 -0.45 2.75 6.14
N TYR A 154 -1.18 1.94 6.88
CA TYR A 154 -2.35 2.38 7.64
C TYR A 154 -1.93 2.55 9.10
N LYS A 155 -2.11 3.76 9.65
CA LYS A 155 -1.77 4.06 11.06
C LYS A 155 -3.02 4.36 11.84
N LEU A 156 -3.28 3.54 12.88
CA LEU A 156 -4.36 3.76 13.84
C LEU A 156 -4.15 5.01 14.70
N GLY A 157 -5.23 5.50 15.28
CA GLY A 157 -5.17 6.57 16.27
C GLY A 157 -5.27 7.98 15.70
N ARG A 158 -6.03 8.18 14.60
CA ARG A 158 -6.24 9.47 13.96
C ARG A 158 -7.20 10.39 14.73
N SER A 159 -8.20 9.83 15.38
CA SER A 159 -9.05 10.58 16.28
C SER A 159 -8.60 10.44 17.73
N SER A 160 -8.92 11.40 18.58
CA SER A 160 -8.60 11.34 20.02
C SER A 160 -9.10 10.05 20.68
N ALA A 161 -10.32 9.64 20.37
CA ALA A 161 -10.89 8.40 20.88
C ALA A 161 -10.13 7.15 20.39
N ALA A 162 -9.74 7.11 19.11
CA ALA A 162 -8.96 6.01 18.57
C ALA A 162 -7.51 6.00 19.11
N ALA A 163 -6.94 7.17 19.38
CA ALA A 163 -5.64 7.30 20.04
C ALA A 163 -5.66 6.76 21.47
N GLU A 164 -6.70 7.06 22.24
CA GLU A 164 -6.92 6.54 23.59
C GLU A 164 -7.09 5.00 23.58
N MET A 165 -7.89 4.48 22.64
CA MET A 165 -8.06 3.03 22.47
C MET A 165 -6.74 2.35 22.09
N ALA A 166 -5.97 2.91 21.17
CA ALA A 166 -4.67 2.37 20.78
C ALA A 166 -3.70 2.34 21.95
N ALA A 167 -3.64 3.41 22.76
CA ALA A 167 -2.82 3.48 23.97
C ALA A 167 -3.19 2.40 24.99
N THR A 168 -4.48 2.16 25.21
CA THR A 168 -4.98 1.14 26.12
C THR A 168 -4.69 -0.26 25.60
N HIS A 169 -4.83 -0.49 24.30
CA HIS A 169 -4.64 -1.79 23.66
C HIS A 169 -3.17 -2.19 23.54
N THR A 170 -2.27 -1.25 23.29
CA THR A 170 -0.85 -1.52 23.05
C THR A 170 0.05 -1.18 24.25
N GLY A 171 -0.49 -0.50 25.26
CA GLY A 171 0.31 0.06 26.36
C GLY A 171 1.29 1.16 25.90
N ALA A 172 1.13 1.66 24.67
CA ALA A 172 1.95 2.74 24.12
C ALA A 172 1.23 4.07 24.26
N LEU A 173 1.95 5.13 24.64
CA LEU A 173 1.45 6.49 24.54
C LEU A 173 1.06 6.74 23.07
N ALA A 174 -0.20 7.12 22.84
CA ALA A 174 -0.63 7.58 21.53
C ALA A 174 0.02 8.94 21.30
N GLY A 175 0.93 9.02 20.32
CA GLY A 175 1.45 10.29 19.84
C GLY A 175 0.35 11.06 19.10
N GLU A 176 0.53 12.37 18.96
CA GLU A 176 -0.35 13.19 18.13
C GLU A 176 -0.32 12.71 16.68
N ASP A 177 -1.48 12.61 16.06
CA ASP A 177 -1.59 12.07 14.70
C ASP A 177 -0.83 12.90 13.66
N ASP A 178 -0.80 14.23 13.85
CA ASP A 178 -0.06 15.15 12.97
C ASP A 178 1.45 14.86 13.00
N ILE A 179 2.01 14.50 14.16
CA ILE A 179 3.41 14.11 14.29
C ILE A 179 3.67 12.79 13.57
N ALA A 180 2.78 11.81 13.76
CA ALA A 180 2.87 10.53 13.07
C ALA A 180 2.75 10.69 11.54
N ASP A 181 1.87 11.57 11.09
CA ASP A 181 1.67 11.88 9.68
C ASP A 181 2.92 12.55 9.07
N ALA A 182 3.44 13.59 9.73
CA ALA A 182 4.65 14.28 9.31
C ALA A 182 5.87 13.34 9.26
N PHE A 183 5.99 12.47 10.26
CA PHE A 183 7.06 11.46 10.32
C PHE A 183 6.96 10.48 9.15
N LEU A 184 5.82 9.82 8.94
CA LEU A 184 5.64 8.86 7.86
C LEU A 184 5.83 9.50 6.47
N LYS A 185 5.28 10.70 6.26
CA LYS A 185 5.49 11.47 5.02
C LYS A 185 6.96 11.83 4.80
N GLY A 186 7.65 12.26 5.84
CA GLY A 186 9.08 12.57 5.79
C GLY A 186 9.96 11.37 5.44
N LEU A 187 9.47 10.16 5.69
CA LEU A 187 10.12 8.90 5.30
C LEU A 187 9.75 8.45 3.87
N GLY A 188 8.86 9.12 3.18
CA GLY A 188 8.32 8.67 1.89
C GLY A 188 7.35 7.49 2.01
N VAL A 189 6.81 7.22 3.20
CA VAL A 189 5.79 6.20 3.42
C VAL A 189 4.43 6.74 2.97
N ALA A 190 3.76 6.04 2.07
CA ALA A 190 2.42 6.39 1.62
C ALA A 190 1.40 6.02 2.71
N ARG A 191 0.97 7.01 3.49
CA ARG A 191 -0.06 6.81 4.51
C ARG A 191 -1.44 6.83 3.88
N VAL A 192 -2.27 5.83 4.19
CA VAL A 192 -3.64 5.70 3.69
C VAL A 192 -4.67 5.76 4.83
N ASP A 193 -5.89 6.18 4.48
CA ASP A 193 -6.98 6.42 5.43
C ASP A 193 -7.98 5.27 5.51
N MET A 194 -7.96 4.39 4.52
CA MET A 194 -8.87 3.25 4.42
C MET A 194 -8.07 1.96 4.26
N LEU A 195 -8.56 0.89 4.86
CA LEU A 195 -7.88 -0.42 4.83
C LEU A 195 -7.73 -0.96 3.40
N GLU A 196 -8.77 -0.77 2.59
CA GLU A 196 -8.79 -1.19 1.20
C GLU A 196 -7.69 -0.53 0.36
N THR A 197 -7.49 0.76 0.61
CA THR A 197 -6.49 1.56 -0.12
C THR A 197 -5.05 1.06 0.09
N LEU A 198 -4.77 0.34 1.19
CA LEU A 198 -3.46 -0.32 1.39
C LEU A 198 -3.04 -1.17 0.19
N PHE A 199 -4.00 -1.85 -0.43
CA PHE A 199 -3.73 -2.75 -1.54
C PHE A 199 -4.01 -2.11 -2.90
N GLU A 200 -5.03 -1.25 -2.98
CA GLU A 200 -5.43 -0.59 -4.22
C GLU A 200 -4.38 0.40 -4.74
N VAL A 201 -3.66 1.07 -3.83
CA VAL A 201 -2.61 2.02 -4.20
C VAL A 201 -1.27 1.35 -4.55
N PHE A 202 -1.09 0.08 -4.20
CA PHE A 202 0.18 -0.62 -4.37
C PHE A 202 0.68 -0.67 -5.84
N PRO A 203 -0.15 -1.02 -6.83
CA PRO A 203 0.26 -1.00 -8.24
C PRO A 203 0.69 0.38 -8.72
N LEU A 204 0.01 1.44 -8.26
CA LEU A 204 0.36 2.82 -8.54
C LEU A 204 1.70 3.21 -7.92
N ALA A 205 1.86 2.92 -6.61
CA ALA A 205 3.07 3.26 -5.87
C ALA A 205 4.34 2.63 -6.48
N ARG A 206 4.23 1.45 -7.07
CA ARG A 206 5.34 0.79 -7.77
C ARG A 206 5.82 1.52 -9.02
N LYS A 207 4.97 2.31 -9.65
CA LYS A 207 5.28 3.06 -10.86
C LYS A 207 5.74 4.49 -10.60
N LEU A 208 5.56 4.97 -9.37
CA LEU A 208 6.01 6.30 -8.98
C LEU A 208 7.49 6.25 -8.57
N PRO A 209 8.29 7.23 -9.00
CA PRO A 209 9.68 7.32 -8.56
C PRO A 209 9.73 7.66 -7.06
N LEU A 210 10.43 6.83 -6.27
CA LEU A 210 10.50 6.94 -4.81
C LEU A 210 11.68 7.80 -4.34
N ALA A 211 12.74 7.90 -5.13
CA ALA A 211 13.94 8.67 -4.78
C ALA A 211 14.32 9.62 -5.92
N GLY A 212 14.71 10.84 -5.54
CA GLY A 212 15.20 11.85 -6.50
C GLY A 212 14.15 12.46 -7.42
N ALA A 213 12.86 12.15 -7.20
CA ALA A 213 11.79 12.76 -7.98
C ALA A 213 11.57 14.22 -7.59
N SER A 214 11.27 15.06 -8.59
CA SER A 214 10.77 16.41 -8.32
C SER A 214 9.44 16.31 -7.55
N PRO A 215 9.17 17.23 -6.60
CA PRO A 215 7.87 17.31 -5.93
C PRO A 215 6.68 17.47 -6.89
N ALA A 216 6.92 17.90 -8.12
CA ALA A 216 5.91 18.02 -9.18
C ALA A 216 5.69 16.73 -9.98
N CYS A 217 6.48 15.68 -9.73
CA CYS A 217 6.34 14.41 -10.45
C CYS A 217 5.02 13.73 -10.05
N GLY A 218 4.25 13.30 -11.05
CA GLY A 218 2.95 12.65 -10.85
C GLY A 218 1.77 13.62 -10.66
N GLN A 219 1.98 14.93 -10.75
CA GLN A 219 0.91 15.92 -10.57
C GLN A 219 0.17 16.29 -11.87
N ARG A 220 0.74 15.99 -13.04
CA ARG A 220 0.13 16.29 -14.34
C ARG A 220 -0.64 15.07 -14.83
N VAL A 221 -1.93 15.07 -14.57
CA VAL A 221 -2.81 13.93 -14.82
C VAL A 221 -3.65 14.16 -16.06
N ALA A 222 -3.68 13.20 -16.98
CA ALA A 222 -4.69 13.15 -18.03
C ALA A 222 -5.85 12.25 -17.60
N VAL A 223 -7.07 12.63 -17.99
CA VAL A 223 -8.27 11.83 -17.73
C VAL A 223 -8.87 11.42 -19.07
N VAL A 224 -9.01 10.10 -19.27
CA VAL A 224 -9.74 9.52 -20.40
C VAL A 224 -10.98 8.79 -19.90
N THR A 225 -12.10 8.93 -20.61
CA THR A 225 -13.36 8.38 -20.09
C THR A 225 -14.29 7.83 -21.17
N THR A 226 -15.15 6.91 -20.73
CA THR A 226 -16.37 6.47 -21.45
C THR A 226 -17.65 7.00 -20.78
N THR A 227 -17.51 7.82 -19.71
CA THR A 227 -18.65 8.34 -18.93
C THR A 227 -18.36 9.76 -18.42
N GLY A 228 -19.03 10.75 -18.95
CA GLY A 228 -18.81 12.16 -18.59
C GLY A 228 -19.05 12.45 -17.11
N GLY A 229 -20.12 11.91 -16.51
CA GLY A 229 -20.42 12.09 -15.08
C GLY A 229 -19.36 11.49 -14.17
N GLY A 230 -18.84 10.30 -14.51
CA GLY A 230 -17.75 9.68 -13.77
C GLY A 230 -16.46 10.49 -13.85
N ALA A 231 -16.13 11.01 -15.04
CA ALA A 231 -14.97 11.86 -15.23
C ALA A 231 -15.08 13.17 -14.43
N ALA A 232 -16.27 13.80 -14.41
CA ALA A 232 -16.48 15.02 -13.61
C ALA A 232 -16.21 14.79 -12.13
N MET A 233 -16.67 13.67 -11.58
CA MET A 233 -16.38 13.29 -10.17
C MET A 233 -14.88 13.12 -9.94
N VAL A 234 -14.16 12.47 -10.84
CA VAL A 234 -12.72 12.27 -10.72
C VAL A 234 -11.98 13.59 -10.79
N VAL A 235 -12.30 14.45 -11.76
CA VAL A 235 -11.67 15.78 -11.93
C VAL A 235 -11.89 16.64 -10.68
N ASP A 236 -13.10 16.62 -10.11
CA ASP A 236 -13.41 17.34 -8.88
C ASP A 236 -12.55 16.86 -7.71
N GLN A 237 -12.45 15.54 -7.50
CA GLN A 237 -11.64 14.96 -6.42
C GLN A 237 -10.13 15.21 -6.60
N LEU A 238 -9.63 15.20 -7.82
CA LEU A 238 -8.24 15.53 -8.12
C LEU A 238 -7.96 17.01 -7.81
N GLY A 239 -8.85 17.91 -8.28
CA GLY A 239 -8.72 19.35 -8.05
C GLY A 239 -8.73 19.74 -6.57
N LEU A 240 -9.63 19.15 -5.77
CA LEU A 240 -9.68 19.35 -4.31
C LEU A 240 -8.39 18.92 -3.60
N ARG A 241 -7.60 18.05 -4.21
CA ARG A 241 -6.29 17.59 -3.69
C ARG A 241 -5.09 18.30 -4.32
N GLY A 242 -5.34 19.37 -5.08
CA GLY A 242 -4.28 20.16 -5.72
C GLY A 242 -3.62 19.48 -6.92
N ILE A 243 -4.21 18.40 -7.46
CA ILE A 243 -3.70 17.71 -8.64
C ILE A 243 -4.21 18.40 -9.90
N THR A 244 -3.29 18.73 -10.80
CA THR A 244 -3.62 19.41 -12.05
C THR A 244 -4.04 18.40 -13.12
N VAL A 245 -5.31 18.49 -13.55
CA VAL A 245 -5.78 17.74 -14.73
C VAL A 245 -5.32 18.50 -15.98
N GLN A 246 -4.42 17.88 -16.73
CA GLN A 246 -3.86 18.46 -17.97
C GLN A 246 -4.85 18.37 -19.12
N PRO A 247 -5.12 19.47 -19.83
CA PRO A 247 -5.92 19.40 -21.03
C PRO A 247 -5.15 18.66 -22.12
N VAL A 248 -5.84 17.81 -22.86
CA VAL A 248 -5.30 17.18 -24.07
C VAL A 248 -5.28 18.22 -25.17
N ALA A 249 -4.09 18.68 -25.54
CA ALA A 249 -3.88 19.77 -26.48
C ALA A 249 -2.62 19.56 -27.34
N GLY A 250 -2.34 20.47 -28.23
CA GLY A 250 -1.10 20.50 -29.03
C GLY A 250 -0.83 19.21 -29.79
N GLU A 251 0.42 18.73 -29.69
CA GLU A 251 0.89 17.55 -30.43
C GLU A 251 0.13 16.28 -30.03
N THR A 252 -0.17 16.10 -28.74
CA THR A 252 -0.91 14.93 -28.26
C THR A 252 -2.31 14.87 -28.86
N LEU A 253 -3.01 16.00 -28.97
CA LEU A 253 -4.30 16.07 -29.66
C LEU A 253 -4.16 15.77 -31.15
N ALA A 254 -3.11 16.26 -31.82
CA ALA A 254 -2.85 15.97 -33.24
C ALA A 254 -2.64 14.45 -33.44
N ARG A 255 -1.83 13.81 -32.64
CA ARG A 255 -1.60 12.36 -32.67
C ARG A 255 -2.89 11.55 -32.49
N LEU A 256 -3.75 11.99 -31.56
CA LEU A 256 -5.06 11.34 -31.33
C LEU A 256 -5.94 11.46 -32.60
N LYS A 257 -5.98 12.63 -33.21
CA LYS A 257 -6.75 12.85 -34.47
C LYS A 257 -6.24 12.00 -35.62
N GLU A 258 -4.91 11.97 -35.83
CA GLU A 258 -4.26 11.13 -36.84
C GLU A 258 -4.56 9.64 -36.63
N ALA A 259 -4.62 9.23 -35.37
CA ALA A 259 -4.97 7.87 -34.99
C ALA A 259 -6.46 7.52 -35.14
N GLY A 260 -7.29 8.50 -35.57
CA GLY A 260 -8.73 8.33 -35.68
C GLY A 260 -9.47 8.23 -34.35
N ILE A 261 -8.85 8.69 -33.25
CA ILE A 261 -9.47 8.68 -31.94
C ILE A 261 -10.40 9.90 -31.81
N PRO A 262 -11.69 9.69 -31.51
CA PRO A 262 -12.60 10.81 -31.29
C PRO A 262 -12.19 11.57 -30.03
N GLY A 263 -12.25 12.86 -30.07
CA GLY A 263 -11.95 13.72 -28.93
C GLY A 263 -11.78 15.18 -29.35
N SER A 264 -12.07 16.06 -28.43
CA SER A 264 -11.88 17.50 -28.57
C SER A 264 -10.83 17.99 -27.59
N ALA A 265 -10.25 19.15 -27.84
CA ALA A 265 -9.44 19.84 -26.85
C ALA A 265 -10.26 20.09 -25.60
N GLY A 266 -9.74 19.66 -24.44
CA GLY A 266 -10.43 19.78 -23.15
C GLY A 266 -9.65 19.14 -22.04
N ARG A 267 -10.11 19.31 -20.80
CA ARG A 267 -9.49 18.73 -19.60
C ARG A 267 -9.66 17.21 -19.53
N VAL A 268 -10.63 16.68 -20.24
CA VAL A 268 -10.96 15.25 -20.26
C VAL A 268 -11.03 14.79 -21.71
N LEU A 269 -10.41 13.68 -22.03
CA LEU A 269 -10.60 12.99 -23.30
C LEU A 269 -11.84 12.09 -23.17
N ASP A 270 -13.00 12.63 -23.55
CA ASP A 270 -14.25 11.86 -23.55
C ASP A 270 -14.41 11.10 -24.87
N LEU A 271 -14.20 9.79 -24.79
CA LEU A 271 -14.36 8.87 -25.91
C LEU A 271 -15.81 8.40 -26.11
N THR A 272 -16.68 8.71 -25.16
CA THR A 272 -18.08 8.28 -25.18
C THR A 272 -18.22 6.77 -25.47
N LEU A 273 -19.19 6.36 -26.28
CA LEU A 273 -19.39 4.97 -26.70
C LEU A 273 -18.22 4.41 -27.53
N ALA A 274 -17.46 5.25 -28.21
CA ALA A 274 -16.32 4.79 -29.01
C ALA A 274 -15.22 4.17 -28.10
N GLY A 275 -15.05 4.66 -26.87
CA GLY A 275 -14.10 4.14 -25.90
C GLY A 275 -14.44 2.75 -25.35
N THR A 276 -15.62 2.20 -25.65
CA THR A 276 -15.95 0.80 -25.31
C THR A 276 -15.28 -0.21 -26.25
N ARG A 277 -14.75 0.27 -27.39
CA ARG A 277 -13.98 -0.57 -28.31
C ARG A 277 -12.54 -0.64 -27.85
N TYR A 278 -12.01 -1.87 -27.76
CA TYR A 278 -10.64 -2.13 -27.33
C TYR A 278 -9.61 -1.25 -28.06
N GLU A 279 -9.63 -1.26 -29.39
CA GLU A 279 -8.65 -0.54 -30.24
C GLU A 279 -8.66 0.97 -29.99
N VAL A 280 -9.82 1.55 -29.74
CA VAL A 280 -9.95 2.99 -29.48
C VAL A 280 -9.37 3.35 -28.13
N MET A 281 -9.76 2.64 -27.07
CA MET A 281 -9.28 2.90 -25.73
C MET A 281 -7.76 2.61 -25.61
N LYS A 282 -7.31 1.46 -26.12
CA LYS A 282 -5.89 1.07 -26.09
C LYS A 282 -5.01 2.12 -26.78
N LYS A 283 -5.39 2.54 -27.98
CA LYS A 283 -4.65 3.54 -28.75
C LYS A 283 -4.64 4.91 -28.08
N ALA A 284 -5.75 5.32 -27.48
CA ALA A 284 -5.83 6.55 -26.70
C ALA A 284 -4.90 6.51 -25.48
N LEU A 285 -4.93 5.40 -24.73
CA LEU A 285 -4.05 5.20 -23.57
C LEU A 285 -2.56 5.24 -23.97
N ASP A 286 -2.17 4.54 -25.05
CA ASP A 286 -0.78 4.51 -25.50
C ASP A 286 -0.27 5.90 -25.90
N ILE A 287 -1.09 6.70 -26.56
CA ILE A 287 -0.73 8.07 -26.94
C ILE A 287 -0.58 8.96 -25.69
N LEU A 288 -1.54 8.88 -24.76
CA LEU A 288 -1.49 9.67 -23.51
C LEU A 288 -0.31 9.29 -22.62
N LEU A 289 -0.04 8.00 -22.47
CA LEU A 289 1.07 7.50 -21.64
C LEU A 289 2.45 7.86 -22.23
N GLN A 290 2.55 8.07 -23.53
CA GLN A 290 3.77 8.53 -24.20
C GLN A 290 3.94 10.06 -24.17
N ALA A 291 2.89 10.82 -23.89
CA ALA A 291 2.92 12.29 -23.96
C ALA A 291 3.83 12.89 -22.87
N PRO A 292 4.82 13.74 -23.22
CA PRO A 292 5.80 14.25 -22.25
C PRO A 292 5.21 15.21 -21.23
N GLU A 293 4.09 15.84 -21.54
CA GLU A 293 3.36 16.76 -20.67
C GLU A 293 2.46 16.05 -19.64
N ILE A 294 2.31 14.74 -19.72
CA ILE A 294 1.47 13.92 -18.85
C ILE A 294 2.37 13.01 -17.99
N ASP A 295 2.12 12.98 -16.69
CA ASP A 295 2.83 12.11 -15.76
C ASP A 295 2.05 10.83 -15.47
N MET A 296 0.71 10.92 -15.49
CA MET A 296 -0.20 9.83 -15.11
C MET A 296 -1.49 9.90 -15.94
N VAL A 297 -2.06 8.76 -16.25
CA VAL A 297 -3.36 8.65 -16.93
C VAL A 297 -4.38 7.98 -16.03
N VAL A 298 -5.53 8.62 -15.84
CA VAL A 298 -6.68 8.05 -15.14
C VAL A 298 -7.73 7.66 -16.18
N ALA A 299 -7.99 6.35 -16.29
CA ALA A 299 -9.05 5.82 -17.13
C ALA A 299 -10.35 5.67 -16.33
N VAL A 300 -11.39 6.39 -16.72
CA VAL A 300 -12.70 6.35 -16.06
C VAL A 300 -13.68 5.57 -16.91
N VAL A 301 -14.03 4.37 -16.44
CA VAL A 301 -14.89 3.43 -17.16
C VAL A 301 -16.30 3.48 -16.62
N GLY A 302 -17.31 3.53 -17.51
CA GLY A 302 -18.72 3.61 -17.14
C GLY A 302 -19.23 2.34 -16.47
N SER A 303 -20.30 2.47 -15.67
CA SER A 303 -20.89 1.37 -14.89
C SER A 303 -21.41 0.20 -15.75
N SER A 304 -21.69 0.42 -17.03
CA SER A 304 -22.03 -0.65 -17.98
C SER A 304 -20.92 -1.68 -18.17
N ALA A 305 -19.67 -1.32 -17.88
CA ALA A 305 -18.53 -2.23 -17.90
C ALA A 305 -18.70 -3.46 -17.00
N ARG A 306 -19.52 -3.36 -15.94
CA ARG A 306 -19.81 -4.49 -15.03
C ARG A 306 -20.40 -5.72 -15.73
N TYR A 307 -21.02 -5.53 -16.90
CA TYR A 307 -21.60 -6.66 -17.65
C TYR A 307 -20.58 -7.37 -18.53
N GLN A 308 -19.47 -6.69 -18.89
CA GLN A 308 -18.34 -7.23 -19.64
C GLN A 308 -17.03 -6.63 -19.10
N PRO A 309 -16.66 -6.94 -17.86
CA PRO A 309 -15.53 -6.31 -17.18
C PRO A 309 -14.20 -6.56 -17.91
N ASP A 310 -13.98 -7.76 -18.42
CA ASP A 310 -12.75 -8.11 -19.14
C ASP A 310 -12.56 -7.25 -20.39
N LEU A 311 -13.62 -7.02 -21.16
CA LEU A 311 -13.56 -6.16 -22.34
C LEU A 311 -13.23 -4.72 -21.97
N ALA A 312 -13.83 -4.21 -20.89
CA ALA A 312 -13.67 -2.83 -20.47
C ALA A 312 -12.30 -2.53 -19.87
N VAL A 313 -11.71 -3.46 -19.11
CA VAL A 313 -10.42 -3.26 -18.43
C VAL A 313 -9.21 -3.76 -19.22
N ARG A 314 -9.41 -4.63 -20.21
CA ARG A 314 -8.33 -5.22 -20.98
C ARG A 314 -7.41 -4.17 -21.66
N PRO A 315 -7.90 -3.12 -22.31
CA PRO A 315 -7.02 -2.10 -22.89
C PRO A 315 -6.18 -1.37 -21.83
N ILE A 316 -6.69 -1.23 -20.61
CA ILE A 316 -5.96 -0.65 -19.49
C ILE A 316 -4.85 -1.61 -19.02
N MET A 317 -5.19 -2.89 -18.85
CA MET A 317 -4.21 -3.93 -18.46
C MET A 317 -3.09 -4.07 -19.50
N ASP A 318 -3.45 -4.10 -20.78
CA ASP A 318 -2.49 -4.23 -21.87
C ASP A 318 -1.65 -2.94 -22.09
N SER A 319 -1.98 -1.86 -21.41
CA SER A 319 -1.19 -0.62 -21.33
C SER A 319 -0.31 -0.53 -20.08
N ALA A 320 -0.35 -1.54 -19.21
CA ALA A 320 0.37 -1.53 -17.93
C ALA A 320 1.91 -1.58 -18.09
N ASP A 321 2.43 -1.99 -19.23
CA ASP A 321 3.88 -2.05 -19.49
C ASP A 321 4.53 -0.68 -19.74
N HIS A 322 3.73 0.37 -19.94
CA HIS A 322 4.27 1.72 -19.99
C HIS A 322 4.89 2.13 -18.65
N ALA A 323 5.98 2.90 -18.69
CA ALA A 323 6.69 3.36 -17.50
C ALA A 323 5.82 4.27 -16.61
N LYS A 324 4.89 5.01 -17.20
CA LYS A 324 3.96 5.89 -16.48
C LYS A 324 2.75 5.12 -15.96
N PRO A 325 2.25 5.47 -14.77
CA PRO A 325 1.02 4.92 -14.22
C PRO A 325 -0.22 5.40 -14.94
#